data_c16d21ca013bc64ccfddc962436f17c6
#
_entry.id   c16d21ca013bc64ccfddc962436f17c6
#
_cell.length_a   1.000
_cell.length_b   1.000
_cell.length_c   1.000
_cell.angle_alpha   90.00
_cell.angle_beta   90.00
_cell.angle_gamma   90.00
#
_symmetry.space_group_name_H-M   'P 1'
#
loop_
_entity.id
_entity.type
_entity.pdbx_description
1 polymer ?
#
loop_
_entity_poly.entity_id
_entity_poly.type
_entity_poly.pdbx_seq_one_letter_code
_entity_poly.pdbx_strand_id
1 'polypeptide(L)'
;MIIIAASCVGKTDIPFITTKPAETAPTEPLTVTVTFPEGYTLVQIAERLEENKVCSASEFISLTNNYEYIQTLGYTFTDGITNPESRAFYLEGYIFPDTYEFYKNENPERALKRFLDNTERKLTAEYRQRAKDLGYTLDEIITLASIVQEESYTNASVKNVASVLHNRLDSPNFRRLQCDVTKNYIRTNIDNSPYLTGDTDAFAELYNTYECFGLPVGPITNPGLASIEAALYPAETNYFYFVTDSQWNYYYAETYAQHKANCSKVGLKG
;
A
#
# COMPACT_ATOMS: atom_id res chain seq x y z
N MET A 1 -2.99 84.80 -62.62
CA MET A 1 -4.17 83.99 -62.37
C MET A 1 -3.69 82.53 -62.52
N ILE A 2 -3.42 81.88 -61.41
CA ILE A 2 -2.73 80.57 -61.34
C ILE A 2 -3.80 79.52 -61.09
N ILE A 3 -3.88 78.57 -62.03
CA ILE A 3 -4.78 77.41 -61.91
C ILE A 3 -4.02 76.28 -61.20
N ILE A 4 -4.53 75.81 -60.08
CA ILE A 4 -3.98 74.70 -59.37
C ILE A 4 -4.78 73.45 -59.77
N ALA A 5 -4.10 72.44 -60.36
CA ALA A 5 -4.66 71.12 -60.65
C ALA A 5 -4.65 70.27 -59.40
N ALA A 6 -5.81 69.70 -59.03
CA ALA A 6 -5.92 68.71 -57.95
C ALA A 6 -5.58 67.30 -58.45
N SER A 7 -4.58 66.72 -57.86
CA SER A 7 -4.19 65.28 -58.09
C SER A 7 -5.01 64.35 -57.25
N CYS A 8 -5.73 63.42 -57.87
CA CYS A 8 -6.41 62.30 -57.17
C CYS A 8 -5.40 61.26 -56.67
N VAL A 9 -5.29 61.14 -55.39
CA VAL A 9 -4.54 60.03 -54.76
C VAL A 9 -5.47 58.82 -54.61
N GLY A 10 -5.11 57.74 -55.28
CA GLY A 10 -5.83 56.48 -55.21
C GLY A 10 -5.77 55.88 -53.83
N LYS A 11 -6.90 55.41 -53.32
CA LYS A 11 -6.99 54.61 -52.12
C LYS A 11 -6.37 53.22 -52.38
N THR A 12 -5.25 52.92 -51.72
CA THR A 12 -4.72 51.57 -51.63
C THR A 12 -5.48 50.83 -50.54
N ASP A 13 -6.28 49.84 -50.93
CA ASP A 13 -6.92 48.89 -50.01
C ASP A 13 -5.82 48.03 -49.38
N ILE A 14 -5.55 48.23 -48.10
CA ILE A 14 -4.70 47.33 -47.29
C ILE A 14 -5.57 46.15 -46.89
N PRO A 15 -5.25 44.90 -47.28
CA PRO A 15 -6.04 43.74 -46.84
C PRO A 15 -5.86 43.57 -45.33
N PHE A 16 -6.98 43.64 -44.59
CA PHE A 16 -7.01 43.23 -43.18
C PHE A 16 -6.72 41.73 -43.12
N ILE A 17 -5.51 41.36 -42.72
CA ILE A 17 -5.18 39.98 -42.34
C ILE A 17 -5.81 39.75 -40.97
N THR A 18 -6.99 39.12 -40.93
CA THR A 18 -7.56 38.56 -39.72
C THR A 18 -6.75 37.30 -39.35
N THR A 19 -5.75 37.47 -38.50
CA THR A 19 -5.11 36.33 -37.87
C THR A 19 -6.13 35.68 -36.92
N LYS A 20 -6.64 34.49 -37.31
CA LYS A 20 -7.42 33.64 -36.43
C LYS A 20 -6.59 33.45 -35.13
N PRO A 21 -7.15 33.68 -33.91
CA PRO A 21 -6.43 33.39 -32.69
C PRO A 21 -5.93 31.95 -32.75
N ALA A 22 -4.65 31.76 -32.47
CA ALA A 22 -4.10 30.42 -32.37
C ALA A 22 -4.94 29.65 -31.32
N GLU A 23 -5.55 28.57 -31.76
CA GLU A 23 -6.27 27.63 -30.90
C GLU A 23 -5.23 27.11 -29.92
N THR A 24 -5.25 27.60 -28.67
CA THR A 24 -4.36 27.09 -27.62
C THR A 24 -4.71 25.63 -27.43
N ALA A 25 -3.77 24.75 -27.73
CA ALA A 25 -3.92 23.33 -27.42
C ALA A 25 -4.34 23.19 -25.92
N PRO A 26 -5.28 22.29 -25.61
CA PRO A 26 -5.71 22.11 -24.22
C PRO A 26 -4.48 21.84 -23.38
N THR A 27 -4.21 22.72 -22.43
CA THR A 27 -3.15 22.51 -21.44
C THR A 27 -3.53 21.31 -20.60
N GLU A 28 -2.65 20.30 -20.54
CA GLU A 28 -2.86 19.16 -19.64
C GLU A 28 -3.14 19.66 -18.22
N PRO A 29 -4.11 19.05 -17.49
CA PRO A 29 -4.40 19.44 -16.12
C PRO A 29 -3.14 19.34 -15.27
N LEU A 30 -2.93 20.33 -14.39
CA LEU A 30 -1.78 20.39 -13.48
C LEU A 30 -1.84 19.33 -12.40
N THR A 31 -3.04 18.82 -12.07
CA THR A 31 -3.28 17.79 -11.06
C THR A 31 -3.76 16.49 -11.69
N VAL A 32 -3.55 15.41 -10.96
CA VAL A 32 -4.04 14.08 -11.27
C VAL A 32 -4.59 13.43 -10.01
N THR A 33 -5.75 12.79 -10.13
CA THR A 33 -6.34 11.99 -9.04
C THR A 33 -5.95 10.54 -9.24
N VAL A 34 -5.31 9.95 -8.23
CA VAL A 34 -4.81 8.57 -8.26
C VAL A 34 -5.42 7.79 -7.11
N THR A 35 -6.02 6.64 -7.42
CA THR A 35 -6.53 5.68 -6.42
C THR A 35 -5.51 4.57 -6.19
N PHE A 36 -5.20 4.32 -4.94
CA PHE A 36 -4.35 3.21 -4.49
C PHE A 36 -5.23 2.18 -3.80
N PRO A 37 -5.44 1.01 -4.42
CA PRO A 37 -6.20 -0.07 -3.84
C PRO A 37 -5.60 -0.60 -2.53
N GLU A 38 -6.45 -1.15 -1.67
CA GLU A 38 -6.03 -1.93 -0.52
C GLU A 38 -5.18 -3.13 -0.98
N GLY A 39 -4.17 -3.50 -0.21
CA GLY A 39 -3.26 -4.59 -0.54
C GLY A 39 -2.12 -4.22 -1.50
N TYR A 40 -2.04 -2.98 -2.01
CA TYR A 40 -0.86 -2.56 -2.78
C TYR A 40 0.38 -2.53 -1.90
N THR A 41 1.49 -3.03 -2.45
CA THR A 41 2.81 -2.89 -1.84
C THR A 41 3.37 -1.49 -2.05
N LEU A 42 4.38 -1.10 -1.27
CA LEU A 42 5.07 0.17 -1.44
C LEU A 42 5.66 0.32 -2.85
N VAL A 43 6.18 -0.76 -3.42
CA VAL A 43 6.70 -0.79 -4.79
C VAL A 43 5.59 -0.46 -5.80
N GLN A 44 4.44 -1.13 -5.70
CA GLN A 44 3.30 -0.88 -6.58
C GLN A 44 2.77 0.55 -6.45
N ILE A 45 2.78 1.11 -5.23
CA ILE A 45 2.38 2.50 -5.00
C ILE A 45 3.37 3.46 -5.68
N ALA A 46 4.67 3.23 -5.53
CA ALA A 46 5.70 4.06 -6.14
C ALA A 46 5.64 4.03 -7.68
N GLU A 47 5.51 2.84 -8.26
CA GLU A 47 5.34 2.66 -9.71
C GLU A 47 4.08 3.35 -10.22
N ARG A 48 2.97 3.25 -9.48
CA ARG A 48 1.72 3.93 -9.83
C ARG A 48 1.83 5.46 -9.76
N LEU A 49 2.61 6.01 -8.83
CA LEU A 49 2.92 7.46 -8.80
C LEU A 49 3.68 7.87 -10.06
N GLU A 50 4.68 7.09 -10.48
CA GLU A 50 5.47 7.35 -11.68
C GLU A 50 4.65 7.23 -12.97
N GLU A 51 3.83 6.18 -13.12
CA GLU A 51 2.91 5.99 -14.24
C GLU A 51 1.95 7.18 -14.42
N ASN A 52 1.51 7.78 -13.31
CA ASN A 52 0.64 8.95 -13.31
C ASN A 52 1.40 10.28 -13.35
N LYS A 53 2.71 10.24 -13.60
CA LYS A 53 3.58 11.42 -13.71
C LYS A 53 3.59 12.30 -12.45
N VAL A 54 3.42 11.70 -11.28
CA VAL A 54 3.50 12.40 -9.99
C VAL A 54 4.96 12.62 -9.60
N CYS A 55 5.72 11.54 -9.41
CA CYS A 55 7.15 11.58 -9.10
C CYS A 55 7.82 10.26 -9.52
N SER A 56 9.15 10.22 -9.47
CA SER A 56 9.91 8.99 -9.76
C SER A 56 9.68 7.93 -8.68
N ALA A 57 9.47 6.68 -9.11
CA ALA A 57 9.31 5.53 -8.21
C ALA A 57 10.57 5.32 -7.35
N SER A 58 11.74 5.41 -7.94
CA SER A 58 13.01 5.22 -7.22
C SER A 58 13.26 6.30 -6.17
N GLU A 59 12.94 7.58 -6.46
CA GLU A 59 13.06 8.67 -5.50
C GLU A 59 12.06 8.50 -4.35
N PHE A 60 10.82 8.12 -4.65
CA PHE A 60 9.80 7.88 -3.64
C PHE A 60 10.18 6.74 -2.71
N ILE A 61 10.65 5.59 -3.25
CA ILE A 61 11.11 4.45 -2.45
C ILE A 61 12.33 4.80 -1.61
N SER A 62 13.31 5.50 -2.19
CA SER A 62 14.48 5.96 -1.43
C SER A 62 14.09 6.83 -0.25
N LEU A 63 13.12 7.72 -0.45
CA LEU A 63 12.62 8.62 0.59
C LEU A 63 11.87 7.85 1.69
N THR A 64 11.01 6.90 1.32
CA THR A 64 10.25 6.08 2.28
C THR A 64 11.12 5.12 3.08
N ASN A 65 12.31 4.79 2.59
CA ASN A 65 13.31 3.97 3.29
C ASN A 65 14.30 4.80 4.12
N ASN A 66 14.26 6.13 4.04
CA ASN A 66 15.12 6.98 4.83
C ASN A 66 14.55 7.15 6.26
N TYR A 67 14.89 6.20 7.13
CA TYR A 67 14.45 6.18 8.53
C TYR A 67 14.71 7.50 9.25
N GLU A 68 15.95 8.03 9.15
CA GLU A 68 16.34 9.27 9.83
C GLU A 68 15.45 10.45 9.41
N TYR A 69 15.19 10.58 8.10
CA TYR A 69 14.32 11.62 7.58
C TYR A 69 12.87 11.45 8.09
N ILE A 70 12.32 10.23 8.02
CA ILE A 70 10.94 9.94 8.45
C ILE A 70 10.74 10.30 9.92
N GLN A 71 11.70 10.00 10.79
CA GLN A 71 11.64 10.36 12.21
C GLN A 71 11.58 11.88 12.44
N THR A 72 12.20 12.70 11.58
CA THR A 72 12.11 14.16 11.69
C THR A 72 10.72 14.74 11.41
N LEU A 73 9.84 13.95 10.75
CA LEU A 73 8.48 14.39 10.39
C LEU A 73 7.51 14.38 11.57
N GLY A 74 7.83 13.65 12.66
CA GLY A 74 7.10 13.66 13.93
C GLY A 74 5.72 12.99 13.88
N TYR A 75 5.51 12.01 12.97
CA TYR A 75 4.28 11.20 12.97
C TYR A 75 4.31 10.18 14.10
N THR A 76 3.22 10.11 14.88
CA THR A 76 3.20 9.28 16.11
C THR A 76 3.14 7.77 15.82
N PHE A 77 2.71 7.36 14.63
CA PHE A 77 2.73 5.93 14.26
C PHE A 77 4.15 5.42 14.01
N THR A 78 5.09 6.29 13.65
CA THR A 78 6.47 5.89 13.36
C THR A 78 7.26 5.49 14.61
N ASP A 79 6.85 5.97 15.78
CA ASP A 79 7.49 5.65 17.07
C ASP A 79 7.40 4.15 17.42
N GLY A 80 6.40 3.45 16.86
CA GLY A 80 6.16 2.04 17.09
C GLY A 80 6.83 1.09 16.09
N ILE A 81 7.39 1.62 14.99
CA ILE A 81 8.04 0.80 13.97
C ILE A 81 9.40 0.32 14.48
N THR A 82 9.54 -1.00 14.60
CA THR A 82 10.77 -1.62 15.11
C THR A 82 11.66 -2.15 13.98
N ASN A 83 12.96 -2.33 14.29
CA ASN A 83 13.93 -2.97 13.40
C ASN A 83 13.99 -2.36 11.97
N PRO A 84 14.18 -1.04 11.80
CA PRO A 84 14.15 -0.40 10.49
C PRO A 84 15.18 -0.97 9.52
N GLU A 85 16.36 -1.36 10.00
CA GLU A 85 17.44 -1.93 9.17
C GLU A 85 17.14 -3.36 8.68
N SER A 86 16.21 -4.04 9.35
CA SER A 86 15.84 -5.42 9.02
C SER A 86 14.65 -5.50 8.06
N ARG A 87 14.06 -4.35 7.69
CA ARG A 87 12.93 -4.28 6.77
C ARG A 87 13.40 -4.04 5.35
N ALA A 88 12.83 -4.78 4.41
CA ALA A 88 13.07 -4.54 2.99
C ALA A 88 12.61 -3.12 2.58
N PHE A 89 11.42 -2.72 3.06
CA PHE A 89 10.87 -1.38 2.86
C PHE A 89 10.35 -0.85 4.20
N TYR A 90 10.95 0.25 4.67
CA TYR A 90 10.69 0.77 6.03
C TYR A 90 9.22 1.17 6.25
N LEU A 91 8.61 1.89 5.30
CA LEU A 91 7.22 2.34 5.40
C LEU A 91 6.19 1.40 4.73
N GLU A 92 6.56 0.14 4.41
CA GLU A 92 5.56 -0.84 3.97
C GLU A 92 4.48 -0.98 5.06
N GLY A 93 3.21 -0.97 4.66
CA GLY A 93 2.05 -1.00 5.56
C GLY A 93 1.56 0.36 6.05
N TYR A 94 2.31 1.44 5.79
CA TYR A 94 2.00 2.79 6.28
C TYR A 94 1.66 3.81 5.20
N ILE A 95 1.60 3.40 3.94
CA ILE A 95 1.12 4.24 2.84
C ILE A 95 -0.36 3.91 2.62
N PHE A 96 -1.24 4.56 3.41
CA PHE A 96 -2.66 4.18 3.52
C PHE A 96 -3.37 4.19 2.16
N PRO A 97 -4.07 3.09 1.78
CA PRO A 97 -4.82 3.01 0.53
C PRO A 97 -6.01 3.96 0.55
N ASP A 98 -6.08 4.85 -0.43
CA ASP A 98 -7.14 5.83 -0.60
C ASP A 98 -7.04 6.46 -2.00
N THR A 99 -7.88 7.43 -2.28
CA THR A 99 -7.79 8.26 -3.48
C THR A 99 -7.19 9.62 -3.12
N TYR A 100 -6.10 9.99 -3.80
CA TYR A 100 -5.36 11.22 -3.54
C TYR A 100 -5.29 12.09 -4.80
N GLU A 101 -5.25 13.40 -4.61
CA GLU A 101 -4.95 14.37 -5.67
C GLU A 101 -3.50 14.85 -5.54
N PHE A 102 -2.73 14.76 -6.64
CA PHE A 102 -1.34 15.19 -6.73
C PHE A 102 -1.15 16.21 -7.82
N TYR A 103 -0.09 17.01 -7.72
CA TYR A 103 0.41 17.76 -8.87
C TYR A 103 1.27 16.83 -9.75
N LYS A 104 1.24 17.04 -11.07
CA LYS A 104 2.21 16.39 -11.96
C LYS A 104 3.60 16.93 -11.70
N ASN A 105 4.61 16.06 -11.72
CA ASN A 105 5.99 16.35 -11.34
C ASN A 105 6.12 16.97 -9.94
N GLU A 106 5.31 16.46 -9.00
CA GLU A 106 5.37 16.90 -7.60
C GLU A 106 6.66 16.42 -6.93
N ASN A 107 7.17 17.20 -5.98
CA ASN A 107 8.27 16.76 -5.13
C ASN A 107 7.84 15.51 -4.34
N PRO A 108 8.63 14.39 -4.35
CA PRO A 108 8.32 13.15 -3.63
C PRO A 108 7.98 13.34 -2.14
N GLU A 109 8.61 14.30 -1.46
CA GLU A 109 8.33 14.62 -0.05
C GLU A 109 6.90 15.11 0.16
N ARG A 110 6.39 15.91 -0.79
CA ARG A 110 5.00 16.40 -0.74
C ARG A 110 4.01 15.27 -1.00
N ALA A 111 4.32 14.41 -1.97
CA ALA A 111 3.50 13.23 -2.25
C ALA A 111 3.47 12.31 -1.03
N LEU A 112 4.63 12.01 -0.44
CA LEU A 112 4.74 11.20 0.77
C LEU A 112 3.94 11.80 1.94
N LYS A 113 4.08 13.11 2.18
CA LYS A 113 3.36 13.77 3.26
C LYS A 113 1.84 13.58 3.19
N ARG A 114 1.24 13.57 1.99
CA ARG A 114 -0.22 13.32 1.82
C ARG A 114 -0.61 11.95 2.33
N PHE A 115 0.20 10.92 2.05
CA PHE A 115 -0.03 9.58 2.56
C PHE A 115 0.12 9.51 4.07
N LEU A 116 1.21 10.07 4.61
CA LEU A 116 1.49 10.01 6.05
C LEU A 116 0.47 10.80 6.88
N ASP A 117 0.02 11.97 6.40
CA ASP A 117 -1.07 12.74 7.01
C ASP A 117 -2.39 11.92 7.05
N ASN A 118 -2.67 11.13 6.01
CA ASN A 118 -3.84 10.25 5.98
C ASN A 118 -3.66 9.07 6.94
N THR A 119 -2.50 8.43 6.93
CA THR A 119 -2.16 7.32 7.83
C THR A 119 -2.30 7.73 9.29
N GLU A 120 -1.74 8.89 9.69
CA GLU A 120 -1.85 9.42 11.06
C GLU A 120 -3.31 9.63 11.47
N ARG A 121 -4.18 10.11 10.58
CA ARG A 121 -5.61 10.27 10.86
C ARG A 121 -6.36 8.95 11.00
N LYS A 122 -5.96 7.93 10.22
CA LYS A 122 -6.61 6.61 10.21
C LYS A 122 -6.19 5.75 11.40
N LEU A 123 -4.91 5.83 11.80
CA LEU A 123 -4.37 5.10 12.94
C LEU A 123 -4.63 5.86 14.25
N THR A 124 -5.88 5.83 14.70
CA THR A 124 -6.38 6.62 15.83
C THR A 124 -5.73 6.23 17.17
N ALA A 125 -5.85 7.11 18.18
CA ALA A 125 -5.43 6.79 19.54
C ALA A 125 -6.20 5.58 20.12
N GLU A 126 -7.45 5.38 19.71
CA GLU A 126 -8.25 4.22 20.10
C GLU A 126 -7.64 2.93 19.57
N TYR A 127 -7.21 2.89 18.30
CA TYR A 127 -6.57 1.72 17.72
C TYR A 127 -5.24 1.39 18.42
N ARG A 128 -4.44 2.42 18.73
CA ARG A 128 -3.19 2.24 19.51
C ARG A 128 -3.45 1.69 20.90
N GLN A 129 -4.49 2.17 21.58
CA GLN A 129 -4.87 1.65 22.87
C GLN A 129 -5.37 0.20 22.76
N ARG A 130 -6.21 -0.09 21.76
CA ARG A 130 -6.73 -1.43 21.54
C ARG A 130 -5.62 -2.43 21.23
N ALA A 131 -4.60 -2.05 20.43
CA ALA A 131 -3.43 -2.89 20.19
C ALA A 131 -2.74 -3.26 21.51
N LYS A 132 -2.51 -2.28 22.39
CA LYS A 132 -1.92 -2.50 23.73
C LYS A 132 -2.78 -3.41 24.60
N ASP A 133 -4.11 -3.26 24.57
CA ASP A 133 -5.05 -4.09 25.34
C ASP A 133 -5.00 -5.55 24.87
N LEU A 134 -4.66 -5.81 23.61
CA LEU A 134 -4.42 -7.13 23.05
C LEU A 134 -3.00 -7.67 23.32
N GLY A 135 -2.10 -6.84 23.88
CA GLY A 135 -0.70 -7.21 24.10
C GLY A 135 0.22 -7.03 22.90
N TYR A 136 -0.23 -6.29 21.88
CA TYR A 136 0.53 -6.00 20.65
C TYR A 136 0.96 -4.56 20.57
N THR A 137 2.02 -4.29 19.84
CA THR A 137 2.34 -2.96 19.32
C THR A 137 1.42 -2.62 18.15
N LEU A 138 1.29 -1.34 17.81
CA LEU A 138 0.56 -0.94 16.59
C LEU A 138 1.20 -1.54 15.33
N ASP A 139 2.53 -1.63 15.29
CA ASP A 139 3.29 -2.19 14.18
C ASP A 139 3.00 -3.68 13.96
N GLU A 140 2.90 -4.45 15.03
CA GLU A 140 2.48 -5.86 14.95
C GLU A 140 1.04 -6.00 14.46
N ILE A 141 0.14 -5.09 14.85
CA ILE A 141 -1.23 -5.07 14.33
C ILE A 141 -1.26 -4.73 12.84
N ILE A 142 -0.49 -3.76 12.36
CA ILE A 142 -0.41 -3.43 10.93
C ILE A 142 0.22 -4.59 10.15
N THR A 143 1.24 -5.23 10.70
CA THR A 143 1.86 -6.44 10.13
C THR A 143 0.84 -7.57 9.99
N LEU A 144 0.08 -7.87 11.05
CA LEU A 144 -0.99 -8.86 11.03
C LEU A 144 -2.09 -8.47 10.03
N ALA A 145 -2.51 -7.20 10.02
CA ALA A 145 -3.53 -6.68 9.12
C ALA A 145 -3.11 -6.83 7.64
N SER A 146 -1.82 -6.67 7.33
CA SER A 146 -1.32 -6.85 5.96
C SER A 146 -1.42 -8.31 5.49
N ILE A 147 -1.21 -9.27 6.40
CA ILE A 147 -1.42 -10.70 6.10
C ILE A 147 -2.92 -10.99 5.95
N VAL A 148 -3.75 -10.48 6.86
CA VAL A 148 -5.22 -10.62 6.79
C VAL A 148 -5.74 -10.06 5.47
N GLN A 149 -5.21 -8.93 5.01
CA GLN A 149 -5.58 -8.30 3.74
C GLN A 149 -5.36 -9.23 2.55
N GLU A 150 -4.22 -9.89 2.51
CA GLU A 150 -3.85 -10.78 1.41
C GLU A 150 -4.51 -12.17 1.49
N GLU A 151 -4.90 -12.62 2.68
CA GLU A 151 -5.57 -13.90 2.90
C GLU A 151 -7.11 -13.79 2.83
N SER A 152 -7.68 -12.56 2.78
CA SER A 152 -9.12 -12.35 2.85
C SER A 152 -9.70 -11.80 1.57
N TYR A 153 -10.45 -12.62 0.84
CA TYR A 153 -11.08 -12.22 -0.42
C TYR A 153 -12.49 -11.63 -0.26
N THR A 154 -13.08 -11.67 0.95
CA THR A 154 -14.40 -11.14 1.23
C THR A 154 -14.44 -10.44 2.59
N ASN A 155 -15.25 -9.40 2.73
CA ASN A 155 -15.46 -8.71 4.01
C ASN A 155 -16.05 -9.65 5.08
N ALA A 156 -16.73 -10.72 4.68
CA ALA A 156 -17.29 -11.69 5.61
C ALA A 156 -16.23 -12.61 6.24
N SER A 157 -15.10 -12.82 5.56
CA SER A 157 -14.02 -13.70 6.02
C SER A 157 -12.97 -13.00 6.87
N VAL A 158 -12.80 -11.69 6.73
CA VAL A 158 -11.69 -10.93 7.30
C VAL A 158 -11.50 -11.12 8.80
N LYS A 159 -12.59 -11.06 9.59
CA LYS A 159 -12.53 -11.25 11.06
C LYS A 159 -12.23 -12.70 11.47
N ASN A 160 -12.72 -13.68 10.70
CA ASN A 160 -12.43 -15.09 10.97
C ASN A 160 -10.98 -15.45 10.61
N VAL A 161 -10.45 -14.91 9.50
CA VAL A 161 -9.04 -15.07 9.14
C VAL A 161 -8.16 -14.43 10.21
N ALA A 162 -8.47 -13.20 10.63
CA ALA A 162 -7.77 -12.55 11.74
C ALA A 162 -7.80 -13.42 13.03
N SER A 163 -8.96 -14.00 13.37
CA SER A 163 -9.09 -14.90 14.51
C SER A 163 -8.19 -16.14 14.41
N VAL A 164 -8.09 -16.77 13.23
CA VAL A 164 -7.18 -17.91 13.01
C VAL A 164 -5.73 -17.50 13.26
N LEU A 165 -5.32 -16.33 12.76
CA LEU A 165 -3.94 -15.86 12.94
C LEU A 165 -3.64 -15.51 14.40
N HIS A 166 -4.56 -14.84 15.10
CA HIS A 166 -4.42 -14.59 16.55
C HIS A 166 -4.33 -15.91 17.33
N ASN A 167 -5.23 -16.86 17.09
CA ASN A 167 -5.20 -18.16 17.77
C ASN A 167 -3.87 -18.90 17.56
N ARG A 168 -3.27 -18.78 16.36
CA ARG A 168 -1.93 -19.34 16.09
C ARG A 168 -0.84 -18.61 16.85
N LEU A 169 -0.85 -17.26 16.86
CA LEU A 169 0.13 -16.44 17.56
C LEU A 169 0.13 -16.71 19.08
N ASP A 170 -1.06 -16.86 19.66
CA ASP A 170 -1.25 -17.09 21.09
C ASP A 170 -0.99 -18.55 21.51
N SER A 171 -0.89 -19.47 20.55
CA SER A 171 -0.74 -20.89 20.84
C SER A 171 0.73 -21.33 20.87
N PRO A 172 1.19 -22.00 21.95
CA PRO A 172 2.54 -22.53 22.01
C PRO A 172 2.80 -23.66 20.98
N ASN A 173 1.74 -24.22 20.40
CA ASN A 173 1.83 -25.30 19.40
C ASN A 173 2.03 -24.79 17.97
N PHE A 174 1.76 -23.49 17.71
CA PHE A 174 1.91 -22.85 16.40
C PHE A 174 3.02 -21.80 16.46
N ARG A 175 4.26 -22.23 16.26
CA ARG A 175 5.40 -21.29 16.26
C ARG A 175 5.53 -20.48 14.99
N ARG A 176 4.86 -20.89 13.90
CA ARG A 176 4.94 -20.31 12.57
C ARG A 176 3.56 -20.11 11.98
N LEU A 177 3.33 -18.96 11.35
CA LEU A 177 2.03 -18.66 10.76
C LEU A 177 1.76 -19.44 9.48
N GLN A 178 2.78 -19.74 8.69
CA GLN A 178 2.70 -20.52 7.44
C GLN A 178 1.68 -19.94 6.43
N CYS A 179 1.79 -18.65 6.15
CA CYS A 179 0.95 -17.93 5.19
C CYS A 179 1.67 -17.82 3.85
N ASP A 180 1.10 -18.36 2.77
CA ASP A 180 1.71 -18.34 1.43
C ASP A 180 1.88 -16.92 0.88
N VAL A 181 1.03 -15.98 1.29
CA VAL A 181 1.10 -14.58 0.89
C VAL A 181 2.44 -13.92 1.24
N THR A 182 3.11 -14.37 2.30
CA THR A 182 4.45 -13.88 2.66
C THR A 182 5.52 -14.33 1.68
N LYS A 183 5.42 -15.56 1.15
CA LYS A 183 6.30 -16.02 0.05
C LYS A 183 6.03 -15.28 -1.25
N ASN A 184 4.77 -14.96 -1.52
CA ASN A 184 4.42 -14.16 -2.70
C ASN A 184 5.05 -12.78 -2.61
N TYR A 185 4.97 -12.12 -1.44
CA TYR A 185 5.61 -10.82 -1.21
C TYR A 185 7.13 -10.90 -1.44
N ILE A 186 7.82 -11.89 -0.88
CA ILE A 186 9.25 -12.11 -1.07
C ILE A 186 9.56 -12.16 -2.57
N ARG A 187 8.89 -13.05 -3.29
CA ARG A 187 9.11 -13.28 -4.71
C ARG A 187 8.88 -12.03 -5.57
N THR A 188 7.87 -11.21 -5.23
CA THR A 188 7.45 -10.09 -6.07
C THR A 188 8.06 -8.75 -5.67
N ASN A 189 8.53 -8.61 -4.42
CA ASN A 189 9.02 -7.32 -3.92
C ASN A 189 10.46 -7.36 -3.40
N ILE A 190 10.97 -8.53 -2.99
CA ILE A 190 12.32 -8.68 -2.42
C ILE A 190 13.27 -9.30 -3.44
N ASP A 191 12.90 -10.48 -3.98
CA ASP A 191 13.74 -11.21 -4.92
C ASP A 191 13.96 -10.39 -6.20
N ASN A 192 15.24 -10.10 -6.49
CA ASN A 192 15.62 -9.31 -7.68
C ASN A 192 15.00 -7.91 -7.75
N SER A 193 14.60 -7.33 -6.63
CA SER A 193 14.04 -5.98 -6.59
C SER A 193 15.05 -4.95 -7.10
N PRO A 194 14.70 -4.08 -8.05
CA PRO A 194 15.59 -3.02 -8.50
C PRO A 194 15.77 -1.91 -7.47
N TYR A 195 15.00 -1.94 -6.40
CA TYR A 195 14.99 -0.92 -5.35
C TYR A 195 15.74 -1.32 -4.08
N LEU A 196 16.14 -2.59 -3.97
CA LEU A 196 16.91 -3.09 -2.84
C LEU A 196 18.37 -3.27 -3.23
N THR A 197 19.25 -3.03 -2.28
CA THR A 197 20.69 -3.23 -2.42
C THR A 197 21.20 -4.13 -1.31
N GLY A 198 22.22 -4.93 -1.61
CA GLY A 198 22.83 -5.83 -0.62
C GLY A 198 22.25 -7.24 -0.64
N ASP A 199 22.23 -7.88 0.52
CA ASP A 199 21.80 -9.27 0.69
C ASP A 199 20.25 -9.34 0.84
N THR A 200 19.57 -9.62 -0.27
CA THR A 200 18.11 -9.77 -0.29
C THR A 200 17.64 -11.07 0.36
N ASP A 201 18.48 -12.10 0.45
CA ASP A 201 18.14 -13.37 1.10
C ASP A 201 17.92 -13.18 2.61
N ALA A 202 18.71 -12.29 3.23
CA ALA A 202 18.52 -11.96 4.65
C ALA A 202 17.15 -11.31 4.94
N PHE A 203 16.66 -10.46 4.04
CA PHE A 203 15.29 -9.94 4.15
C PHE A 203 14.26 -11.05 3.94
N ALA A 204 14.45 -11.90 2.93
CA ALA A 204 13.52 -12.98 2.61
C ALA A 204 13.28 -13.93 3.80
N GLU A 205 14.34 -14.29 4.55
CA GLU A 205 14.22 -15.13 5.75
C GLU A 205 13.34 -14.49 6.84
N LEU A 206 13.43 -13.17 7.03
CA LEU A 206 12.68 -12.43 8.04
C LEU A 206 11.19 -12.26 7.69
N TYR A 207 10.84 -12.33 6.41
CA TYR A 207 9.44 -12.26 5.95
C TYR A 207 8.79 -13.63 5.76
N ASN A 208 9.55 -14.72 5.64
CA ASN A 208 9.01 -16.05 5.39
C ASN A 208 8.37 -16.65 6.65
N THR A 209 7.04 -16.62 6.74
CA THR A 209 6.29 -17.18 7.90
C THR A 209 6.32 -18.69 7.99
N TYR A 210 6.96 -19.40 7.07
CA TYR A 210 7.32 -20.82 7.19
C TYR A 210 8.63 -21.04 7.94
N GLU A 211 9.44 -19.98 8.10
CA GLU A 211 10.77 -20.03 8.73
C GLU A 211 10.84 -19.17 9.98
N CYS A 212 10.36 -17.93 9.95
CA CYS A 212 10.32 -17.05 11.11
C CYS A 212 9.27 -17.50 12.14
N PHE A 213 9.49 -17.15 13.41
CA PHE A 213 8.54 -17.38 14.47
C PHE A 213 7.58 -16.21 14.66
N GLY A 214 6.29 -16.48 14.78
CA GLY A 214 5.27 -15.44 14.96
C GLY A 214 5.06 -14.61 13.68
N LEU A 215 4.98 -13.31 13.86
CA LEU A 215 4.85 -12.35 12.75
C LEU A 215 6.17 -12.19 12.00
N PRO A 216 6.10 -11.86 10.69
CA PRO A 216 7.29 -11.40 9.98
C PRO A 216 7.79 -10.06 10.54
N VAL A 217 8.98 -9.63 10.13
CA VAL A 217 9.64 -8.42 10.63
C VAL A 217 8.88 -7.12 10.37
N GLY A 218 7.94 -7.13 9.45
CA GLY A 218 7.09 -5.99 9.11
C GLY A 218 5.96 -6.37 8.15
N PRO A 219 5.11 -5.39 7.78
CA PRO A 219 4.01 -5.59 6.86
C PRO A 219 4.46 -6.06 5.48
N ILE A 220 3.59 -6.75 4.77
CA ILE A 220 3.81 -7.25 3.40
C ILE A 220 3.03 -6.48 2.34
N THR A 221 2.07 -5.68 2.75
CA THR A 221 1.27 -4.78 1.90
C THR A 221 0.71 -3.63 2.73
N ASN A 222 0.07 -2.66 2.09
CA ASN A 222 -0.64 -1.57 2.77
C ASN A 222 -2.11 -2.00 2.96
N PRO A 223 -2.52 -2.37 4.20
CA PRO A 223 -3.85 -2.88 4.46
C PRO A 223 -4.91 -1.78 4.46
N GLY A 224 -6.13 -2.15 4.05
CA GLY A 224 -7.31 -1.31 4.22
C GLY A 224 -7.81 -1.29 5.66
N LEU A 225 -8.75 -0.36 5.92
CA LEU A 225 -9.31 -0.17 7.26
C LEU A 225 -10.00 -1.43 7.80
N ALA A 226 -10.71 -2.17 6.93
CA ALA A 226 -11.40 -3.40 7.32
C ALA A 226 -10.44 -4.48 7.85
N SER A 227 -9.26 -4.61 7.26
CA SER A 227 -8.23 -5.56 7.70
C SER A 227 -7.54 -5.10 8.98
N ILE A 228 -7.31 -3.79 9.16
CA ILE A 228 -6.79 -3.22 10.41
C ILE A 228 -7.80 -3.43 11.54
N GLU A 229 -9.08 -3.13 11.32
CA GLU A 229 -10.14 -3.37 12.31
C GLU A 229 -10.32 -4.85 12.64
N ALA A 230 -10.18 -5.74 11.66
CA ALA A 230 -10.25 -7.17 11.92
C ALA A 230 -9.06 -7.68 12.75
N ALA A 231 -7.86 -7.15 12.55
CA ALA A 231 -6.70 -7.45 13.38
C ALA A 231 -6.87 -6.94 14.82
N LEU A 232 -7.54 -5.78 15.01
CA LEU A 232 -7.83 -5.20 16.33
C LEU A 232 -9.04 -5.86 17.03
N TYR A 233 -10.02 -6.29 16.26
CA TYR A 233 -11.31 -6.83 16.74
C TYR A 233 -11.65 -8.12 16.00
N PRO A 234 -10.81 -9.18 16.14
CA PRO A 234 -11.05 -10.45 15.48
C PRO A 234 -12.36 -11.11 15.95
N ALA A 235 -12.86 -12.05 15.19
CA ALA A 235 -13.95 -12.90 15.66
C ALA A 235 -13.47 -13.80 16.82
N GLU A 236 -14.35 -14.08 17.76
CA GLU A 236 -14.06 -15.03 18.84
C GLU A 236 -14.33 -16.46 18.35
N THR A 237 -13.29 -17.17 17.94
CA THR A 237 -13.37 -18.55 17.45
C THR A 237 -12.25 -19.42 18.01
N ASN A 238 -12.38 -20.75 17.86
CA ASN A 238 -11.33 -21.72 18.17
C ASN A 238 -10.65 -22.26 16.89
N TYR A 239 -10.74 -21.54 15.77
CA TYR A 239 -10.18 -22.00 14.52
C TYR A 239 -8.67 -21.77 14.46
N PHE A 240 -7.94 -22.78 13.97
CA PHE A 240 -6.50 -22.73 13.72
C PHE A 240 -6.16 -22.91 12.25
N TYR A 241 -7.13 -23.27 11.43
CA TYR A 241 -6.95 -23.56 10.00
C TYR A 241 -8.11 -23.00 9.19
N PHE A 242 -7.80 -22.66 7.96
CA PHE A 242 -8.80 -22.41 6.93
C PHE A 242 -8.30 -22.87 5.57
N VAL A 243 -9.20 -23.06 4.64
CA VAL A 243 -8.95 -23.29 3.22
C VAL A 243 -10.10 -22.70 2.43
N THR A 244 -9.84 -22.26 1.21
CA THR A 244 -10.84 -21.71 0.30
C THR A 244 -11.06 -22.63 -0.90
N ASP A 245 -12.29 -22.67 -1.43
CA ASP A 245 -12.55 -23.27 -2.72
C ASP A 245 -12.38 -22.25 -3.88
N SER A 246 -12.59 -22.69 -5.12
CA SER A 246 -12.49 -21.84 -6.32
C SER A 246 -13.52 -20.73 -6.42
N GLN A 247 -14.53 -20.72 -5.54
CA GLN A 247 -15.56 -19.71 -5.43
C GLN A 247 -15.35 -18.78 -4.23
N TRP A 248 -14.17 -18.87 -3.58
CA TRP A 248 -13.78 -18.11 -2.39
C TRP A 248 -14.66 -18.37 -1.16
N ASN A 249 -15.28 -19.57 -1.05
CA ASN A 249 -15.90 -19.99 0.18
C ASN A 249 -14.85 -20.49 1.17
N TYR A 250 -14.92 -20.03 2.41
CA TYR A 250 -13.97 -20.38 3.47
C TYR A 250 -14.48 -21.56 4.29
N TYR A 251 -13.58 -22.52 4.53
CA TYR A 251 -13.82 -23.69 5.36
C TYR A 251 -12.83 -23.65 6.53
N TYR A 252 -13.30 -23.23 7.70
CA TYR A 252 -12.52 -23.12 8.91
C TYR A 252 -12.45 -24.48 9.65
N ALA A 253 -11.39 -24.68 10.45
CA ALA A 253 -11.22 -25.88 11.23
C ALA A 253 -10.43 -25.61 12.53
N GLU A 254 -10.82 -26.30 13.60
CA GLU A 254 -10.13 -26.26 14.90
C GLU A 254 -8.95 -27.25 14.95
N THR A 255 -9.05 -28.36 14.23
CA THR A 255 -8.06 -29.42 14.23
C THR A 255 -7.48 -29.70 12.84
N TYR A 256 -6.27 -30.20 12.79
CA TYR A 256 -5.63 -30.61 11.52
C TYR A 256 -6.42 -31.71 10.79
N ALA A 257 -7.08 -32.62 11.53
CA ALA A 257 -7.91 -33.66 10.93
C ALA A 257 -9.12 -33.07 10.18
N GLN A 258 -9.80 -32.09 10.78
CA GLN A 258 -10.88 -31.35 10.13
C GLN A 258 -10.37 -30.56 8.93
N HIS A 259 -9.19 -29.90 9.05
CA HIS A 259 -8.58 -29.17 7.94
C HIS A 259 -8.28 -30.07 6.74
N LYS A 260 -7.70 -31.27 6.96
CA LYS A 260 -7.49 -32.25 5.88
C LYS A 260 -8.81 -32.68 5.19
N ALA A 261 -9.86 -32.87 5.99
CA ALA A 261 -11.18 -33.16 5.42
C ALA A 261 -11.71 -32.00 4.56
N ASN A 262 -11.53 -30.75 5.02
CA ASN A 262 -11.86 -29.55 4.25
C ASN A 262 -11.04 -29.46 2.97
N CYS A 263 -9.72 -29.69 3.02
CA CYS A 263 -8.87 -29.71 1.83
C CYS A 263 -9.34 -30.73 0.80
N SER A 264 -9.66 -31.96 1.24
CA SER A 264 -10.20 -33.01 0.38
C SER A 264 -11.53 -32.60 -0.26
N LYS A 265 -12.39 -31.92 0.50
CA LYS A 265 -13.70 -31.41 0.02
C LYS A 265 -13.56 -30.38 -1.09
N VAL A 266 -12.52 -29.51 -1.03
CA VAL A 266 -12.25 -28.49 -2.03
C VAL A 266 -11.29 -28.94 -3.14
N GLY A 267 -10.93 -30.25 -3.16
CA GLY A 267 -10.09 -30.83 -4.22
C GLY A 267 -8.58 -30.60 -4.05
N LEU A 268 -8.15 -30.15 -2.88
CA LEU A 268 -6.72 -30.02 -2.54
C LEU A 268 -6.20 -31.28 -1.85
N LYS A 269 -4.95 -31.65 -2.14
CA LYS A 269 -4.25 -32.70 -1.39
C LYS A 269 -3.79 -32.08 -0.06
N GLY A 270 -4.39 -32.50 1.04
CA GLY A 270 -4.03 -32.09 2.41
C GLY A 270 -2.77 -32.77 2.93
#